data_faf248f942e20e268f5111afcc44e232
#
_entry.id   faf248f942e20e268f5111afcc44e232
#
_cell.length_a   1.000
_cell.length_b   1.000
_cell.length_c   1.000
_cell.angle_alpha   90.00
_cell.angle_beta   90.00
_cell.angle_gamma   90.00
#
_symmetry.space_group_name_H-M   'P 1'
#
loop_
_entity.id
_entity.type
_entity.pdbx_description
1 polymer ?
#
loop_
_entity_poly.entity_id
_entity_poly.type
_entity_poly.pdbx_seq_one_letter_code
_entity_poly.pdbx_strand_id
1 'polypeptide(L)'
;MRGLLCTLLGTLVFTSSIFAETIRITNGEWEPFLSNHIYQYGLDSHIVTEAFKLEGVTVEWGFFPWQRAYQHAIDGEHWDASCCWWPDDDTKKEFLMSDVITKTSFVFFHLKSYNFHWNSLQDLKGVQIGGTSKYDYGKEFMQAITAKTLDVDFTLKDEFNYKKLLAGQIQIFPNEPSVGNAQIKNTLSPAEADLLTYNPKKFGISTLHLIISKDNQRNKYFMDKFNAGLKKLKTSGRYQQMLNDLAAGKYDKKK
;
A
#
# COMPACT_ATOMS: atom_id res chain seq x y z
N MET A 1 46.48 -57.34 -35.15
CA MET A 1 45.97 -55.98 -35.27
C MET A 1 44.61 -55.92 -34.55
N ARG A 2 44.55 -55.40 -33.36
CA ARG A 2 43.32 -55.25 -32.54
C ARG A 2 42.92 -53.77 -32.56
N GLY A 3 41.82 -53.46 -33.26
CA GLY A 3 41.25 -52.11 -33.29
C GLY A 3 40.51 -51.80 -32.02
N LEU A 4 40.90 -50.74 -31.35
CA LEU A 4 40.25 -50.17 -30.16
C LEU A 4 39.09 -49.26 -30.63
N LEU A 5 37.87 -49.66 -30.35
CA LEU A 5 36.63 -48.84 -30.58
C LEU A 5 36.43 -47.92 -29.39
N CYS A 6 36.78 -46.65 -29.52
CA CYS A 6 36.41 -45.64 -28.51
C CYS A 6 34.97 -45.18 -28.73
N THR A 7 34.08 -45.60 -27.86
CA THR A 7 32.68 -45.10 -27.80
C THR A 7 32.65 -43.75 -27.09
N LEU A 8 32.42 -42.68 -27.81
CA LEU A 8 32.22 -41.33 -27.23
C LEU A 8 30.77 -41.29 -26.69
N LEU A 9 30.62 -41.30 -25.37
CA LEU A 9 29.34 -41.04 -24.70
C LEU A 9 29.13 -39.52 -24.64
N GLY A 10 28.34 -38.98 -25.56
CA GLY A 10 27.91 -37.59 -25.53
C GLY A 10 26.87 -37.37 -24.45
N THR A 11 27.25 -36.66 -23.38
CA THR A 11 26.31 -36.21 -22.33
C THR A 11 25.46 -35.05 -22.90
N LEU A 12 24.16 -35.32 -23.20
CA LEU A 12 23.19 -34.28 -23.51
C LEU A 12 22.89 -33.51 -22.24
N VAL A 13 23.42 -32.31 -22.11
CA VAL A 13 23.03 -31.35 -21.06
C VAL A 13 21.71 -30.69 -21.52
N PHE A 14 20.61 -31.13 -20.96
CA PHE A 14 19.32 -30.43 -21.09
C PHE A 14 19.39 -29.14 -20.27
N THR A 15 19.66 -28.02 -20.92
CA THR A 15 19.44 -26.70 -20.35
C THR A 15 17.94 -26.43 -20.34
N SER A 16 17.28 -26.74 -19.20
CA SER A 16 15.92 -26.28 -18.97
C SER A 16 15.93 -24.77 -18.93
N SER A 17 15.35 -24.11 -19.93
CA SER A 17 15.06 -22.68 -19.89
C SER A 17 14.06 -22.46 -18.75
N ILE A 18 14.55 -21.99 -17.59
CA ILE A 18 13.69 -21.57 -16.49
C ILE A 18 13.05 -20.25 -16.97
N PHE A 19 11.86 -20.33 -17.56
CA PHE A 19 11.05 -19.13 -17.76
C PHE A 19 10.70 -18.61 -16.36
N ALA A 20 11.15 -17.39 -16.07
CA ALA A 20 10.76 -16.73 -14.83
C ALA A 20 9.24 -16.63 -14.80
N GLU A 21 8.64 -17.22 -13.77
CA GLU A 21 7.19 -17.20 -13.60
C GLU A 21 6.74 -15.76 -13.31
N THR A 22 5.64 -15.32 -13.90
CA THR A 22 5.13 -13.96 -13.77
C THR A 22 3.81 -13.96 -13.01
N ILE A 23 3.69 -13.08 -12.03
CA ILE A 23 2.45 -12.71 -11.35
C ILE A 23 2.04 -11.30 -11.75
N ARG A 24 0.76 -11.10 -12.06
CA ARG A 24 0.18 -9.81 -12.41
C ARG A 24 -0.60 -9.24 -11.23
N ILE A 25 -0.21 -8.05 -10.78
CA ILE A 25 -0.74 -7.45 -9.55
C ILE A 25 -1.33 -6.08 -9.85
N THR A 26 -2.57 -5.84 -9.40
CA THR A 26 -3.20 -4.54 -9.51
C THR A 26 -2.92 -3.66 -8.29
N ASN A 27 -2.90 -2.35 -8.53
CA ASN A 27 -2.76 -1.29 -7.52
C ASN A 27 -3.69 -0.11 -7.80
N GLY A 28 -3.88 0.73 -6.76
CA GLY A 28 -4.34 2.11 -6.89
C GLY A 28 -3.19 3.10 -6.71
N GLU A 29 -3.49 4.39 -6.84
CA GLU A 29 -2.57 5.49 -6.54
C GLU A 29 -2.64 5.86 -5.05
N TRP A 30 -1.50 5.82 -4.36
CA TRP A 30 -1.37 6.17 -2.94
C TRP A 30 0.09 6.50 -2.61
N GLU A 31 0.59 7.61 -3.16
CA GLU A 31 1.98 8.06 -2.96
C GLU A 31 2.27 8.34 -1.46
N PRO A 32 3.42 7.94 -0.97
CA PRO A 32 4.62 7.35 -1.62
C PRO A 32 4.65 5.82 -1.58
N PHE A 33 3.59 5.15 -1.16
CA PHE A 33 3.53 3.69 -1.03
C PHE A 33 3.28 2.99 -2.37
N LEU A 34 2.39 3.55 -3.18
CA LEU A 34 1.92 2.97 -4.45
C LEU A 34 1.69 4.09 -5.47
N SER A 35 2.36 4.05 -6.61
CA SER A 35 2.06 4.96 -7.73
C SER A 35 2.76 4.53 -9.01
N ASN A 36 2.07 4.66 -10.13
CA ASN A 36 2.66 4.41 -11.44
C ASN A 36 3.76 5.44 -11.82
N HIS A 37 3.84 6.54 -11.10
CA HIS A 37 4.64 7.70 -11.49
C HIS A 37 5.92 7.89 -10.68
N ILE A 38 6.14 7.12 -9.61
CA ILE A 38 7.28 7.27 -8.71
C ILE A 38 8.27 6.11 -8.78
N TYR A 39 9.47 6.31 -8.19
CA TYR A 39 10.54 5.32 -8.15
C TYR A 39 10.04 3.96 -7.63
N GLN A 40 10.34 2.88 -8.36
CA GLN A 40 9.95 1.50 -8.04
C GLN A 40 8.44 1.30 -7.78
N TYR A 41 7.61 2.15 -8.36
CA TYR A 41 6.16 2.18 -8.16
C TYR A 41 5.73 2.43 -6.69
N GLY A 42 6.61 2.95 -5.85
CA GLY A 42 6.41 3.21 -4.43
C GLY A 42 6.95 2.12 -3.50
N LEU A 43 6.95 2.41 -2.21
CA LEU A 43 7.54 1.53 -1.20
C LEU A 43 6.93 0.12 -1.22
N ASP A 44 5.61 0.03 -1.16
CA ASP A 44 4.94 -1.26 -1.02
C ASP A 44 5.03 -2.08 -2.31
N SER A 45 4.91 -1.45 -3.48
CA SER A 45 5.19 -2.11 -4.76
C SER A 45 6.63 -2.63 -4.83
N HIS A 46 7.60 -1.86 -4.33
CA HIS A 46 9.00 -2.27 -4.29
C HIS A 46 9.22 -3.46 -3.35
N ILE A 47 8.62 -3.44 -2.16
CA ILE A 47 8.69 -4.57 -1.21
C ILE A 47 8.13 -5.83 -1.84
N VAL A 48 6.95 -5.75 -2.47
CA VAL A 48 6.30 -6.90 -3.13
C VAL A 48 7.16 -7.42 -4.28
N THR A 49 7.69 -6.54 -5.11
CA THR A 49 8.56 -6.91 -6.23
C THR A 49 9.83 -7.63 -5.76
N GLU A 50 10.53 -7.10 -4.75
CA GLU A 50 11.75 -7.73 -4.23
C GLU A 50 11.45 -9.05 -3.50
N ALA A 51 10.32 -9.16 -2.79
CA ALA A 51 9.90 -10.40 -2.15
C ALA A 51 9.67 -11.51 -3.18
N PHE A 52 8.91 -11.26 -4.24
CA PHE A 52 8.69 -12.24 -5.31
C PHE A 52 9.99 -12.59 -6.07
N LYS A 53 10.83 -11.60 -6.33
CA LYS A 53 12.12 -11.80 -7.00
C LYS A 53 13.05 -12.75 -6.24
N LEU A 54 13.05 -12.71 -4.89
CA LEU A 54 13.80 -13.66 -4.06
C LEU A 54 13.30 -15.11 -4.19
N GLU A 55 12.12 -15.32 -4.74
CA GLU A 55 11.51 -16.62 -5.04
C GLU A 55 11.48 -16.96 -6.55
N GLY A 56 12.17 -16.18 -7.38
CA GLY A 56 12.27 -16.40 -8.82
C GLY A 56 11.01 -16.01 -9.61
N VAL A 57 10.14 -15.19 -9.03
CA VAL A 57 8.91 -14.70 -9.66
C VAL A 57 9.07 -13.25 -10.09
N THR A 58 8.65 -12.92 -11.31
CA THR A 58 8.58 -11.55 -11.83
C THR A 58 7.22 -10.95 -11.54
N VAL A 59 7.18 -9.66 -11.19
CA VAL A 59 5.93 -8.92 -10.96
C VAL A 59 5.64 -7.99 -12.12
N GLU A 60 4.44 -8.06 -12.66
CA GLU A 60 3.86 -7.11 -13.60
C GLU A 60 2.80 -6.27 -12.88
N TRP A 61 2.93 -4.94 -12.95
CA TRP A 61 2.04 -4.01 -12.23
C TRP A 61 1.01 -3.38 -13.14
N GLY A 62 -0.25 -3.30 -12.67
CA GLY A 62 -1.31 -2.52 -13.27
C GLY A 62 -1.92 -1.53 -12.26
N PHE A 63 -2.08 -0.25 -12.68
CA PHE A 63 -2.64 0.79 -11.83
C PHE A 63 -4.04 1.17 -12.30
N PHE A 64 -5.00 1.09 -11.41
CA PHE A 64 -6.42 1.31 -11.67
C PHE A 64 -7.06 2.10 -10.51
N PRO A 65 -8.26 2.68 -10.72
CA PRO A 65 -9.09 3.09 -9.59
C PRO A 65 -9.28 1.92 -8.61
N TRP A 66 -9.18 2.16 -7.32
CA TRP A 66 -9.13 1.12 -6.26
C TRP A 66 -10.22 0.05 -6.40
N GLN A 67 -11.47 0.45 -6.63
CA GLN A 67 -12.57 -0.49 -6.82
C GLN A 67 -12.38 -1.40 -8.03
N ARG A 68 -11.78 -0.89 -9.13
CA ARG A 68 -11.46 -1.69 -10.30
C ARG A 68 -10.28 -2.62 -10.04
N ALA A 69 -9.25 -2.15 -9.32
CA ALA A 69 -8.12 -2.98 -8.91
C ALA A 69 -8.58 -4.20 -8.09
N TYR A 70 -9.49 -3.98 -7.14
CA TYR A 70 -10.11 -5.03 -6.33
C TYR A 70 -10.90 -6.03 -7.18
N GLN A 71 -11.76 -5.52 -8.08
CA GLN A 71 -12.59 -6.37 -8.94
C GLN A 71 -11.73 -7.23 -9.89
N HIS A 72 -10.70 -6.68 -10.48
CA HIS A 72 -9.77 -7.44 -11.32
C HIS A 72 -9.10 -8.60 -10.60
N ALA A 73 -8.78 -8.45 -9.31
CA ALA A 73 -8.23 -9.53 -8.50
C ALA A 73 -9.28 -10.60 -8.13
N ILE A 74 -10.58 -10.23 -8.01
CA ILE A 74 -11.69 -11.18 -7.86
C ILE A 74 -11.86 -11.98 -9.14
N ASP A 75 -11.97 -11.30 -10.29
CA ASP A 75 -12.25 -11.92 -11.58
C ASP A 75 -11.13 -12.92 -11.98
N GLY A 76 -9.88 -12.63 -11.62
CA GLY A 76 -8.74 -13.54 -11.80
C GLY A 76 -8.39 -13.86 -13.26
N GLU A 77 -9.01 -13.21 -14.24
CA GLU A 77 -8.82 -13.52 -15.66
C GLU A 77 -7.50 -13.01 -16.21
N HIS A 78 -7.17 -11.74 -15.92
CA HIS A 78 -5.96 -11.07 -16.40
C HIS A 78 -5.01 -10.66 -15.28
N TRP A 79 -5.51 -10.56 -14.06
CA TRP A 79 -4.79 -10.12 -12.88
C TRP A 79 -4.91 -11.15 -11.78
N ASP A 80 -3.79 -11.59 -11.26
CA ASP A 80 -3.72 -12.67 -10.27
C ASP A 80 -3.99 -12.16 -8.84
N ALA A 81 -3.64 -10.89 -8.56
CA ALA A 81 -3.62 -10.32 -7.22
C ALA A 81 -3.89 -8.82 -7.21
N SER A 82 -4.12 -8.28 -6.01
CA SER A 82 -4.10 -6.83 -5.77
C SER A 82 -3.31 -6.51 -4.49
N CYS A 83 -2.64 -5.35 -4.45
CA CYS A 83 -1.76 -5.00 -3.35
C CYS A 83 -2.36 -3.96 -2.41
N CYS A 84 -1.96 -4.11 -1.15
CA CYS A 84 -2.09 -3.14 -0.06
C CYS A 84 -3.52 -2.91 0.41
N TRP A 85 -4.20 -4.00 0.68
CA TRP A 85 -5.54 -4.02 1.24
C TRP A 85 -5.54 -4.25 2.75
N TRP A 86 -6.51 -3.67 3.42
CA TRP A 86 -6.76 -3.88 4.84
C TRP A 86 -7.47 -5.22 5.08
N PRO A 87 -7.26 -5.84 6.28
CA PRO A 87 -7.85 -7.14 6.60
C PRO A 87 -9.28 -7.01 7.14
N ASP A 88 -10.19 -6.38 6.40
CA ASP A 88 -11.61 -6.35 6.72
C ASP A 88 -12.30 -7.70 6.45
N ASP A 89 -13.56 -7.82 6.89
CA ASP A 89 -14.30 -9.09 6.80
C ASP A 89 -14.62 -9.47 5.35
N ASP A 90 -14.88 -8.50 4.47
CA ASP A 90 -15.16 -8.75 3.06
C ASP A 90 -13.91 -9.23 2.32
N THR A 91 -12.79 -8.55 2.53
CA THR A 91 -11.50 -8.95 1.94
C THR A 91 -11.08 -10.35 2.40
N LYS A 92 -11.24 -10.68 3.69
CA LYS A 92 -10.93 -12.02 4.22
C LYS A 92 -11.85 -13.10 3.68
N LYS A 93 -13.08 -12.78 3.33
CA LYS A 93 -14.03 -13.73 2.76
C LYS A 93 -13.65 -14.10 1.33
N GLU A 94 -13.29 -13.14 0.50
CA GLU A 94 -13.04 -13.32 -0.94
C GLU A 94 -11.61 -13.78 -1.25
N PHE A 95 -10.61 -13.39 -0.43
CA PHE A 95 -9.20 -13.54 -0.75
C PHE A 95 -8.39 -14.33 0.28
N LEU A 96 -7.31 -14.95 -0.20
CA LEU A 96 -6.14 -15.26 0.60
C LEU A 96 -5.41 -13.95 0.90
N MET A 97 -4.98 -13.77 2.14
CA MET A 97 -4.21 -12.60 2.55
C MET A 97 -2.79 -13.00 2.91
N SER A 98 -1.83 -12.19 2.48
CA SER A 98 -0.41 -12.41 2.79
C SER A 98 -0.07 -12.10 4.26
N ASP A 99 1.16 -12.40 4.63
CA ASP A 99 1.81 -11.76 5.77
C ASP A 99 1.81 -10.23 5.58
N VAL A 100 1.94 -9.51 6.71
CA VAL A 100 1.95 -8.04 6.72
C VAL A 100 3.08 -7.48 5.87
N ILE A 101 2.73 -6.70 4.83
CA ILE A 101 3.69 -5.93 4.03
C ILE A 101 4.19 -4.76 4.87
N THR A 102 3.31 -3.80 5.15
CA THR A 102 3.58 -2.61 5.96
C THR A 102 2.47 -2.37 6.97
N LYS A 103 2.70 -1.44 7.90
CA LYS A 103 1.69 -0.94 8.83
C LYS A 103 1.39 0.50 8.48
N THR A 104 0.13 0.86 8.57
CA THR A 104 -0.35 2.23 8.37
C THR A 104 -1.07 2.73 9.62
N SER A 105 -1.20 4.04 9.72
CA SER A 105 -1.97 4.71 10.79
C SER A 105 -2.32 6.10 10.32
N PHE A 106 -3.37 6.68 10.90
CA PHE A 106 -3.76 8.04 10.61
C PHE A 106 -3.28 9.00 11.70
N VAL A 107 -3.08 10.25 11.30
CA VAL A 107 -2.89 11.42 12.15
C VAL A 107 -3.88 12.49 11.71
N PHE A 108 -4.17 13.46 12.55
CA PHE A 108 -5.00 14.60 12.15
C PHE A 108 -4.13 15.76 11.65
N PHE A 109 -4.27 16.07 10.36
CA PHE A 109 -3.74 17.30 9.76
C PHE A 109 -4.60 18.48 10.16
N HIS A 110 -3.96 19.63 10.39
CA HIS A 110 -4.62 20.87 10.78
C HIS A 110 -3.75 22.09 10.43
N LEU A 111 -4.32 23.30 10.50
CA LEU A 111 -3.53 24.53 10.40
C LEU A 111 -2.61 24.68 11.60
N LYS A 112 -1.38 25.16 11.40
CA LYS A 112 -0.44 25.52 12.49
C LYS A 112 -1.03 26.54 13.45
N SER A 113 -1.92 27.42 12.97
CA SER A 113 -2.63 28.41 13.78
C SER A 113 -3.74 27.82 14.65
N TYR A 114 -4.18 26.60 14.40
CA TYR A 114 -5.19 25.91 15.20
C TYR A 114 -4.52 25.11 16.30
N ASN A 115 -4.67 25.52 17.55
CA ASN A 115 -4.09 24.83 18.71
C ASN A 115 -4.87 23.55 19.00
N PHE A 116 -4.48 22.46 18.35
CA PHE A 116 -5.18 21.17 18.37
C PHE A 116 -4.50 20.16 19.28
N HIS A 117 -5.22 19.74 20.31
CA HIS A 117 -4.83 18.66 21.22
C HIS A 117 -6.01 17.71 21.41
N TRP A 118 -5.73 16.41 21.43
CA TRP A 118 -6.72 15.39 21.68
C TRP A 118 -6.09 14.16 22.36
N ASN A 119 -6.85 13.49 23.21
CA ASN A 119 -6.44 12.25 23.88
C ASN A 119 -7.31 11.06 23.51
N SER A 120 -8.56 11.30 23.17
CA SER A 120 -9.55 10.28 22.80
C SER A 120 -10.51 10.84 21.74
N LEU A 121 -11.30 9.98 21.11
CA LEU A 121 -12.30 10.42 20.13
C LEU A 121 -13.38 11.32 20.76
N GLN A 122 -13.60 11.23 22.06
CA GLN A 122 -14.54 12.10 22.77
C GLN A 122 -14.12 13.60 22.72
N ASP A 123 -12.84 13.85 22.65
CA ASP A 123 -12.30 15.23 22.57
C ASP A 123 -12.56 15.87 21.21
N LEU A 124 -12.93 15.05 20.21
CA LEU A 124 -13.28 15.52 18.87
C LEU A 124 -14.74 15.92 18.73
N LYS A 125 -15.55 15.82 19.79
CA LYS A 125 -16.96 16.20 19.75
C LYS A 125 -17.10 17.70 19.49
N GLY A 126 -17.80 18.06 18.42
CA GLY A 126 -18.00 19.45 17.99
C GLY A 126 -16.84 20.02 17.17
N VAL A 127 -15.76 19.25 16.96
CA VAL A 127 -14.70 19.61 16.02
C VAL A 127 -15.19 19.34 14.60
N GLN A 128 -14.98 20.28 13.68
CA GLN A 128 -15.32 20.10 12.26
C GLN A 128 -14.25 19.23 11.60
N ILE A 129 -14.62 18.01 11.24
CA ILE A 129 -13.71 17.00 10.74
C ILE A 129 -13.95 16.81 9.24
N GLY A 130 -12.91 16.85 8.43
CA GLY A 130 -12.97 16.42 7.04
C GLY A 130 -12.74 14.92 6.92
N GLY A 131 -13.23 14.33 5.82
CA GLY A 131 -12.97 12.94 5.50
C GLY A 131 -12.98 12.70 4.00
N THR A 132 -12.41 11.59 3.56
CA THR A 132 -12.46 11.14 2.18
C THR A 132 -13.39 9.95 2.05
N SER A 133 -14.33 10.03 1.12
CA SER A 133 -15.33 8.99 0.89
C SER A 133 -14.65 7.64 0.57
N LYS A 134 -15.20 6.56 1.13
CA LYS A 134 -14.72 5.18 0.98
C LYS A 134 -13.40 4.86 1.67
N TYR A 135 -12.82 5.79 2.46
CA TYR A 135 -11.71 5.47 3.34
C TYR A 135 -12.23 4.81 4.62
N ASP A 136 -11.52 3.79 5.08
CA ASP A 136 -11.67 3.24 6.43
C ASP A 136 -10.62 3.87 7.34
N TYR A 137 -11.05 4.73 8.26
CA TYR A 137 -10.19 5.39 9.25
C TYR A 137 -9.97 4.57 10.52
N GLY A 138 -10.31 3.29 10.48
CA GLY A 138 -10.23 2.37 11.60
C GLY A 138 -11.53 2.24 12.38
N LYS A 139 -11.73 1.06 12.95
CA LYS A 139 -13.00 0.60 13.52
C LYS A 139 -13.62 1.60 14.49
N GLU A 140 -12.84 2.12 15.44
CA GLU A 140 -13.37 3.02 16.48
C GLU A 140 -13.85 4.34 15.90
N PHE A 141 -13.08 4.92 14.95
CA PHE A 141 -13.46 6.16 14.30
C PHE A 141 -14.68 5.99 13.40
N MET A 142 -14.75 4.92 12.63
CA MET A 142 -15.91 4.60 11.79
C MET A 142 -17.17 4.31 12.61
N GLN A 143 -17.03 3.65 13.78
CA GLN A 143 -18.13 3.47 14.72
C GLN A 143 -18.65 4.79 15.31
N ALA A 144 -17.73 5.72 15.63
CA ALA A 144 -18.10 7.04 16.14
C ALA A 144 -18.88 7.87 15.09
N ILE A 145 -18.52 7.75 13.81
CA ILE A 145 -19.27 8.37 12.69
C ILE A 145 -20.67 7.73 12.58
N THR A 146 -20.75 6.40 12.57
CA THR A 146 -22.02 5.67 12.46
C THR A 146 -22.95 5.99 13.63
N ALA A 147 -22.40 6.12 14.83
CA ALA A 147 -23.13 6.51 16.04
C ALA A 147 -23.46 8.01 16.10
N LYS A 148 -23.05 8.80 15.10
CA LYS A 148 -23.23 10.26 15.03
C LYS A 148 -22.64 11.00 16.25
N THR A 149 -21.62 10.44 16.89
CA THR A 149 -20.85 11.11 17.94
C THR A 149 -19.76 12.03 17.37
N LEU A 150 -19.32 11.74 16.14
CA LEU A 150 -18.49 12.59 15.30
C LEU A 150 -19.24 12.98 14.05
N ASP A 151 -19.11 14.24 13.63
CA ASP A 151 -19.64 14.75 12.38
C ASP A 151 -18.46 14.94 11.41
N VAL A 152 -18.52 14.23 10.27
CA VAL A 152 -17.45 14.23 9.27
C VAL A 152 -17.98 14.69 7.93
N ASP A 153 -17.40 15.78 7.42
CA ASP A 153 -17.70 16.33 6.10
C ASP A 153 -16.87 15.61 5.03
N PHE A 154 -17.51 14.69 4.30
CA PHE A 154 -16.84 13.84 3.32
C PHE A 154 -16.67 14.52 1.97
N THR A 155 -15.47 14.38 1.39
CA THR A 155 -15.14 14.76 0.02
C THR A 155 -14.78 13.52 -0.82
N LEU A 156 -14.67 13.70 -2.14
CA LEU A 156 -14.30 12.61 -3.05
C LEU A 156 -12.79 12.35 -3.09
N LYS A 157 -11.97 13.36 -2.74
CA LYS A 157 -10.51 13.30 -2.82
C LYS A 157 -9.88 14.05 -1.65
N ASP A 158 -8.75 13.54 -1.16
CA ASP A 158 -7.99 14.11 -0.05
C ASP A 158 -7.62 15.59 -0.27
N GLU A 159 -7.23 15.95 -1.49
CA GLU A 159 -6.82 17.31 -1.85
C GLU A 159 -7.89 18.38 -1.55
N PHE A 160 -9.16 18.00 -1.58
CA PHE A 160 -10.24 18.92 -1.21
C PHE A 160 -10.28 19.19 0.30
N ASN A 161 -9.91 18.21 1.12
CA ASN A 161 -9.83 18.39 2.56
C ASN A 161 -8.71 19.37 2.95
N TYR A 162 -7.55 19.34 2.27
CA TYR A 162 -6.51 20.35 2.52
C TYR A 162 -6.97 21.77 2.16
N LYS A 163 -7.70 21.93 1.05
CA LYS A 163 -8.30 23.22 0.68
C LYS A 163 -9.33 23.68 1.71
N LYS A 164 -10.15 22.77 2.25
CA LYS A 164 -11.09 23.07 3.34
C LYS A 164 -10.39 23.46 4.63
N LEU A 165 -9.26 22.83 5.00
CA LEU A 165 -8.42 23.26 6.14
C LEU A 165 -7.93 24.67 5.95
N LEU A 166 -7.36 25.01 4.77
CA LEU A 166 -6.86 26.35 4.45
C LEU A 166 -7.97 27.40 4.45
N ALA A 167 -9.19 27.03 4.05
CA ALA A 167 -10.36 27.91 4.07
C ALA A 167 -11.06 27.98 5.43
N GLY A 168 -10.60 27.24 6.47
CA GLY A 168 -11.24 27.19 7.78
C GLY A 168 -12.63 26.53 7.81
N GLN A 169 -12.97 25.77 6.76
CA GLN A 169 -14.24 25.04 6.65
C GLN A 169 -14.26 23.76 7.50
N ILE A 170 -13.08 23.14 7.69
CA ILE A 170 -12.85 22.06 8.63
C ILE A 170 -11.64 22.41 9.50
N GLN A 171 -11.57 21.82 10.68
CA GLN A 171 -10.50 22.08 11.64
C GLN A 171 -9.41 21.03 11.61
N ILE A 172 -9.81 19.74 11.33
CA ILE A 172 -8.91 18.61 11.25
C ILE A 172 -9.26 17.68 10.09
N PHE A 173 -8.26 16.99 9.57
CA PHE A 173 -8.43 15.99 8.52
C PHE A 173 -7.54 14.76 8.79
N PRO A 174 -8.11 13.55 8.94
CA PRO A 174 -7.34 12.32 9.13
C PRO A 174 -6.69 11.86 7.83
N ASN A 175 -5.37 11.71 7.85
CA ASN A 175 -4.65 11.06 6.75
C ASN A 175 -3.41 10.30 7.26
N GLU A 176 -2.87 9.39 6.45
CA GLU A 176 -1.57 8.78 6.71
C GLU A 176 -0.48 9.86 6.57
N PRO A 177 0.48 9.95 7.51
CA PRO A 177 1.44 11.08 7.53
C PRO A 177 2.25 11.22 6.25
N SER A 178 2.76 10.12 5.68
CA SER A 178 3.59 10.16 4.47
C SER A 178 2.77 10.51 3.24
N VAL A 179 1.56 9.95 3.15
CA VAL A 179 0.60 10.25 2.07
C VAL A 179 0.17 11.71 2.12
N GLY A 180 -0.20 12.18 3.31
CA GLY A 180 -0.61 13.56 3.49
C GLY A 180 0.49 14.57 3.12
N ASN A 181 1.72 14.30 3.55
CA ASN A 181 2.85 15.16 3.19
C ASN A 181 3.13 15.14 1.67
N ALA A 182 3.06 13.97 1.03
CA ALA A 182 3.23 13.87 -0.43
C ALA A 182 2.12 14.63 -1.17
N GLN A 183 0.87 14.49 -0.75
CA GLN A 183 -0.27 15.19 -1.34
C GLN A 183 -0.17 16.71 -1.18
N ILE A 184 0.15 17.19 0.02
CA ILE A 184 0.38 18.62 0.31
C ILE A 184 1.46 19.17 -0.63
N LYS A 185 2.60 18.48 -0.73
CA LYS A 185 3.72 18.88 -1.59
C LYS A 185 3.33 18.91 -3.08
N ASN A 186 2.49 18.00 -3.53
CA ASN A 186 2.13 17.86 -4.95
C ASN A 186 0.97 18.75 -5.38
N THR A 187 0.10 19.19 -4.44
CA THR A 187 -1.16 19.88 -4.76
C THR A 187 -1.26 21.32 -4.29
N LEU A 188 -0.43 21.73 -3.34
CA LEU A 188 -0.46 23.06 -2.76
C LEU A 188 0.80 23.87 -3.12
N SER A 189 0.68 25.20 -3.09
CA SER A 189 1.85 26.07 -3.18
C SER A 189 2.72 25.94 -1.91
N PRO A 190 4.03 26.26 -1.97
CA PRO A 190 4.91 26.22 -0.80
C PRO A 190 4.39 27.06 0.39
N ALA A 191 3.77 28.21 0.10
CA ALA A 191 3.20 29.08 1.13
C ALA A 191 1.98 28.44 1.82
N GLU A 192 1.10 27.78 1.07
CA GLU A 192 -0.06 27.04 1.62
C GLU A 192 0.39 25.80 2.40
N ALA A 193 1.35 25.05 1.85
CA ALA A 193 1.92 23.87 2.50
C ALA A 193 2.53 24.22 3.87
N ASP A 194 3.20 25.37 3.98
CA ASP A 194 3.81 25.81 5.24
C ASP A 194 2.78 26.18 6.33
N LEU A 195 1.54 26.41 5.99
CA LEU A 195 0.46 26.65 6.96
C LEU A 195 -0.05 25.37 7.64
N LEU A 196 0.22 24.22 7.05
CA LEU A 196 -0.29 22.91 7.51
C LEU A 196 0.73 22.18 8.39
N THR A 197 0.20 21.40 9.31
CA THR A 197 0.93 20.46 10.15
C THR A 197 0.00 19.32 10.54
N TYR A 198 0.48 18.37 11.34
CA TYR A 198 -0.36 17.33 11.93
C TYR A 198 -0.02 17.08 13.39
N ASN A 199 -1.00 16.63 14.16
CA ASN A 199 -0.78 16.15 15.52
C ASN A 199 -0.12 14.75 15.45
N PRO A 200 1.00 14.49 16.14
CA PRO A 200 1.77 13.25 16.01
C PRO A 200 1.08 12.01 16.59
N LYS A 201 0.01 12.19 17.34
CA LYS A 201 -0.73 11.07 17.93
C LYS A 201 -1.46 10.28 16.86
N LYS A 202 -1.09 9.00 16.75
CA LYS A 202 -1.62 8.06 15.76
C LYS A 202 -2.90 7.40 16.24
N PHE A 203 -3.78 7.09 15.28
CA PHE A 203 -4.98 6.25 15.49
C PHE A 203 -5.25 5.40 14.24
N GLY A 204 -6.27 4.52 14.29
CA GLY A 204 -6.64 3.67 13.17
C GLY A 204 -5.48 2.82 12.66
N ILE A 205 -4.65 2.27 13.58
CA ILE A 205 -3.50 1.44 13.20
C ILE A 205 -4.00 0.18 12.50
N SER A 206 -3.53 -0.05 11.28
CA SER A 206 -3.89 -1.21 10.48
C SER A 206 -2.67 -1.78 9.77
N THR A 207 -2.87 -2.95 9.14
CA THR A 207 -1.84 -3.66 8.37
C THR A 207 -2.25 -3.73 6.90
N LEU A 208 -1.27 -3.70 6.00
CA LEU A 208 -1.46 -3.80 4.56
C LEU A 208 -0.97 -5.16 4.07
N HIS A 209 -1.75 -5.76 3.19
CA HIS A 209 -1.55 -7.12 2.70
C HIS A 209 -1.70 -7.21 1.19
N LEU A 210 -0.96 -8.13 0.58
CA LEU A 210 -1.27 -8.63 -0.75
C LEU A 210 -2.50 -9.54 -0.64
N ILE A 211 -3.44 -9.38 -1.56
CA ILE A 211 -4.62 -10.24 -1.67
C ILE A 211 -4.60 -11.00 -2.99
N ILE A 212 -4.92 -12.29 -2.93
CA ILE A 212 -5.03 -13.17 -4.11
C ILE A 212 -6.35 -13.96 -3.99
N SER A 213 -7.13 -14.07 -5.07
CA SER A 213 -8.37 -14.85 -5.07
C SER A 213 -8.18 -16.29 -4.55
N LYS A 214 -9.17 -16.80 -3.82
CA LYS A 214 -9.14 -18.16 -3.24
C LYS A 214 -9.34 -19.26 -4.28
N ASP A 215 -9.87 -18.95 -5.44
CA ASP A 215 -10.48 -19.92 -6.35
C ASP A 215 -9.50 -20.75 -7.19
N ASN A 216 -8.18 -20.59 -7.00
CA ASN A 216 -7.19 -21.26 -7.82
C ASN A 216 -5.99 -21.77 -6.99
N GLN A 217 -5.59 -23.04 -7.20
CA GLN A 217 -4.41 -23.63 -6.55
C GLN A 217 -3.10 -22.88 -6.89
N ARG A 218 -2.99 -22.34 -8.11
CA ARG A 218 -1.87 -21.48 -8.52
C ARG A 218 -1.75 -20.24 -7.60
N ASN A 219 -2.88 -19.71 -7.16
CA ASN A 219 -2.93 -18.54 -6.29
C ASN A 219 -2.36 -18.83 -4.89
N LYS A 220 -2.64 -20.01 -4.34
CA LYS A 220 -2.01 -20.45 -3.09
C LYS A 220 -0.48 -20.57 -3.24
N TYR A 221 0.00 -21.11 -4.34
CA TYR A 221 1.43 -21.21 -4.62
C TYR A 221 2.10 -19.82 -4.65
N PHE A 222 1.51 -18.82 -5.32
CA PHE A 222 2.04 -17.46 -5.32
C PHE A 222 2.01 -16.84 -3.93
N MET A 223 0.96 -17.08 -3.15
CA MET A 223 0.89 -16.58 -1.77
C MET A 223 2.01 -17.16 -0.90
N ASP A 224 2.27 -18.47 -1.00
CA ASP A 224 3.34 -19.14 -0.27
C ASP A 224 4.72 -18.59 -0.69
N LYS A 225 4.95 -18.38 -1.99
CA LYS A 225 6.15 -17.74 -2.55
C LYS A 225 6.33 -16.32 -2.00
N PHE A 226 5.28 -15.51 -2.04
CA PHE A 226 5.33 -14.16 -1.52
C PHE A 226 5.72 -14.10 -0.05
N ASN A 227 5.04 -14.88 0.80
CA ASN A 227 5.32 -14.90 2.24
C ASN A 227 6.74 -15.39 2.55
N ALA A 228 7.23 -16.40 1.81
CA ALA A 228 8.61 -16.88 1.93
C ALA A 228 9.63 -15.78 1.56
N GLY A 229 9.43 -15.12 0.44
CA GLY A 229 10.28 -14.03 -0.03
C GLY A 229 10.23 -12.81 0.89
N LEU A 230 9.04 -12.43 1.37
CA LEU A 230 8.88 -11.34 2.32
C LEU A 230 9.61 -11.62 3.65
N LYS A 231 9.56 -12.87 4.14
CA LYS A 231 10.32 -13.31 5.31
C LYS A 231 11.82 -13.16 5.06
N LYS A 232 12.34 -13.61 3.92
CA LYS A 232 13.76 -13.45 3.53
C LYS A 232 14.14 -11.98 3.45
N LEU A 233 13.31 -11.14 2.85
CA LEU A 233 13.53 -9.70 2.73
C LEU A 233 13.62 -9.02 4.11
N LYS A 234 12.73 -9.39 5.05
CA LYS A 234 12.75 -8.87 6.41
C LYS A 234 13.98 -9.32 7.20
N THR A 235 14.39 -10.59 7.08
CA THR A 235 15.54 -11.14 7.82
C THR A 235 16.88 -10.67 7.29
N SER A 236 16.99 -10.30 6.01
CA SER A 236 18.23 -9.76 5.40
C SER A 236 18.54 -8.31 5.79
N GLY A 237 17.63 -7.62 6.47
CA GLY A 237 17.74 -6.19 6.76
C GLY A 237 17.37 -5.27 5.58
N ARG A 238 17.18 -5.81 4.38
CA ARG A 238 16.82 -5.02 3.19
C ARG A 238 15.46 -4.33 3.36
N TYR A 239 14.50 -4.99 3.97
CA TYR A 239 13.20 -4.40 4.31
C TYR A 239 13.35 -3.12 5.16
N GLN A 240 14.18 -3.16 6.22
CA GLN A 240 14.43 -1.99 7.06
C GLN A 240 15.12 -0.87 6.28
N GLN A 241 16.02 -1.20 5.37
CA GLN A 241 16.62 -0.20 4.48
C GLN A 241 15.59 0.48 3.59
N MET A 242 14.59 -0.26 3.06
CA MET A 242 13.51 0.32 2.25
C MET A 242 12.64 1.29 3.06
N LEU A 243 12.35 0.97 4.33
CA LEU A 243 11.66 1.91 5.23
C LEU A 243 12.49 3.18 5.51
N ASN A 244 13.80 3.05 5.66
CA ASN A 244 14.70 4.20 5.81
C ASN A 244 14.77 5.02 4.51
N ASP A 245 14.74 4.37 3.35
CA ASP A 245 14.67 5.01 2.03
C ASP A 245 13.38 5.83 1.87
N LEU A 246 12.25 5.35 2.41
CA LEU A 246 11.00 6.11 2.48
C LEU A 246 11.17 7.38 3.31
N ALA A 247 11.70 7.24 4.53
CA ALA A 247 11.92 8.37 5.43
C ALA A 247 12.89 9.42 4.84
N ALA A 248 13.82 8.99 3.98
CA ALA A 248 14.75 9.86 3.25
C ALA A 248 14.15 10.45 1.95
N GLY A 249 12.86 10.24 1.65
CA GLY A 249 12.20 10.78 0.46
C GLY A 249 12.65 10.14 -0.86
N LYS A 250 13.21 8.93 -0.83
CA LYS A 250 13.70 8.27 -2.05
C LYS A 250 12.56 7.92 -3.01
N TYR A 251 11.39 7.61 -2.48
CA TYR A 251 10.20 7.30 -3.25
C TYR A 251 9.42 8.55 -3.73
N ASP A 252 9.83 9.76 -3.33
CA ASP A 252 9.26 11.00 -3.88
C ASP A 252 9.75 11.31 -5.31
N LYS A 253 10.78 10.61 -5.77
CA LYS A 253 11.36 10.80 -7.11
C LYS A 253 10.42 10.23 -8.17
N LYS A 254 10.02 11.08 -9.11
CA LYS A 254 9.28 10.63 -10.29
C LYS A 254 10.18 9.75 -11.18
N LYS A 255 9.53 8.83 -11.90
CA LYS A 255 10.18 7.98 -12.90
C LYS A 255 10.67 8.81 -14.08
#